data_013d29c67a40f13b0f65300c86d0eff3
#
_entry.id   013d29c67a40f13b0f65300c86d0eff3
#
_cell.length_a   1.000
_cell.length_b   1.000
_cell.length_c   1.000
_cell.angle_alpha   90.00
_cell.angle_beta   90.00
_cell.angle_gamma   90.00
#
_symmetry.space_group_name_H-M   'P 1'
#
loop_
_entity.id
_entity.type
_entity.pdbx_description
1 polymer ?
#
loop_
_entity_poly.entity_id
_entity_poly.type
_entity_poly.pdbx_seq_one_letter_code
_entity_poly.pdbx_strand_id
1 'polypeptide(L)'
;MKIAIIDDEQICIKQIKERVNTICNHYNLEHKIKCYESPAHIVDEEDFSGFDIVLLDIDMPGINGIELASKINKHRRSETIPYIIFVSAMDHLVFEALEQFPYSFVRKSHLDDIDKCILNIHKMRKISPVYGVKIGRTTKLIKLDKTIYLEKQGNYVNFYTTEGVLQERSLIDDKHKDLSRFGFVRPHVGAIVNANYIAEINSNYLRLKNGKEMSISRTYKKEIKDKYNEWVVRMK
;
A
#
# COMPACT_ATOMS: atom_id res chain seq x y z
N MET A 1 9.43 3.05 4.23
CA MET A 1 8.88 1.67 4.14
C MET A 1 8.83 1.06 5.53
N LYS A 2 7.76 0.31 5.86
CA LYS A 2 7.67 -0.48 7.09
C LYS A 2 7.94 -1.94 6.73
N ILE A 3 8.93 -2.53 7.38
CA ILE A 3 9.42 -3.88 7.06
C ILE A 3 9.31 -4.74 8.32
N ALA A 4 8.62 -5.87 8.22
CA ALA A 4 8.64 -6.90 9.24
C ALA A 4 9.71 -7.95 8.89
N ILE A 5 10.44 -8.43 9.89
CA ILE A 5 11.35 -9.56 9.79
C ILE A 5 10.86 -10.61 10.80
N ILE A 6 10.58 -11.81 10.33
CA ILE A 6 10.02 -12.89 11.14
C ILE A 6 10.89 -14.14 10.95
N ASP A 7 11.59 -14.54 11.98
CA ASP A 7 12.51 -15.67 11.98
C ASP A 7 12.73 -16.08 13.45
N ASP A 8 12.80 -17.33 13.81
CA ASP A 8 13.01 -17.78 15.18
C ASP A 8 14.50 -17.75 15.59
N GLU A 9 15.39 -17.60 14.62
CA GLU A 9 16.82 -17.52 14.85
C GLU A 9 17.29 -16.05 14.96
N GLN A 10 17.66 -15.58 16.15
CA GLN A 10 18.16 -14.21 16.38
C GLN A 10 19.33 -13.83 15.47
N ILE A 11 20.21 -14.81 15.13
CA ILE A 11 21.35 -14.59 14.25
C ILE A 11 20.86 -14.21 12.85
N CYS A 12 19.86 -14.92 12.33
CA CYS A 12 19.25 -14.65 11.02
C CYS A 12 18.56 -13.30 11.01
N ILE A 13 17.76 -12.99 12.03
CA ILE A 13 17.14 -11.66 12.20
C ILE A 13 18.19 -10.55 12.13
N LYS A 14 19.31 -10.71 12.86
CA LYS A 14 20.37 -9.71 12.88
C LYS A 14 21.00 -9.51 11.50
N GLN A 15 21.33 -10.59 10.80
CA GLN A 15 21.92 -10.54 9.46
C GLN A 15 20.97 -9.88 8.44
N ILE A 16 19.70 -10.28 8.44
CA ILE A 16 18.67 -9.71 7.55
C ILE A 16 18.49 -8.23 7.86
N LYS A 17 18.39 -7.85 9.13
CA LYS A 17 18.24 -6.45 9.57
C LYS A 17 19.43 -5.59 9.16
N GLU A 18 20.65 -6.08 9.34
CA GLU A 18 21.87 -5.38 8.92
C GLU A 18 21.87 -5.18 7.39
N ARG A 19 21.49 -6.20 6.61
CA ARG A 19 21.40 -6.11 5.17
C ARG A 19 20.37 -5.08 4.73
N VAL A 20 19.15 -5.13 5.29
CA VAL A 20 18.08 -4.16 5.00
C VAL A 20 18.51 -2.74 5.34
N ASN A 21 19.14 -2.52 6.49
CA ASN A 21 19.64 -1.20 6.86
C ASN A 21 20.72 -0.70 5.89
N THR A 22 21.66 -1.58 5.50
CA THR A 22 22.73 -1.23 4.56
C THR A 22 22.16 -0.75 3.23
N ILE A 23 21.25 -1.52 2.60
CA ILE A 23 20.71 -1.17 1.29
C ILE A 23 19.81 0.07 1.37
N CYS A 24 18.96 0.17 2.41
CA CYS A 24 18.09 1.32 2.59
C CYS A 24 18.89 2.61 2.82
N ASN A 25 19.93 2.58 3.65
CA ASN A 25 20.79 3.73 3.91
C ASN A 25 21.59 4.14 2.65
N HIS A 26 22.14 3.15 1.90
CA HIS A 26 22.86 3.43 0.67
C HIS A 26 22.02 4.20 -0.37
N TYR A 27 20.74 3.89 -0.47
CA TYR A 27 19.81 4.54 -1.41
C TYR A 27 18.94 5.64 -0.77
N ASN A 28 19.24 6.07 0.47
CA ASN A 28 18.47 7.07 1.23
C ASN A 28 16.97 6.76 1.29
N LEU A 29 16.62 5.49 1.55
CA LEU A 29 15.24 5.04 1.67
C LEU A 29 14.80 5.14 3.13
N GLU A 30 13.81 6.00 3.42
CA GLU A 30 13.18 6.00 4.74
C GLU A 30 12.56 4.64 5.05
N HIS A 31 12.93 4.04 6.17
CA HIS A 31 12.46 2.73 6.58
C HIS A 31 12.35 2.57 8.09
N LYS A 32 11.47 1.67 8.50
CA LYS A 32 11.32 1.21 9.88
C LYS A 32 11.25 -0.32 9.86
N ILE A 33 12.02 -0.96 10.73
CA ILE A 33 12.07 -2.42 10.84
C ILE A 33 11.47 -2.83 12.18
N LYS A 34 10.57 -3.81 12.16
CA LYS A 34 10.09 -4.52 13.34
C LYS A 34 10.45 -6.00 13.19
N CYS A 35 11.08 -6.56 14.21
CA CYS A 35 11.53 -7.95 14.22
C CYS A 35 10.66 -8.77 15.17
N TYR A 36 10.45 -10.04 14.81
CA TYR A 36 9.65 -10.99 15.57
C TYR A 36 10.40 -12.32 15.62
N GLU A 37 10.64 -12.81 16.83
CA GLU A 37 11.38 -14.05 17.09
C GLU A 37 10.48 -15.26 17.27
N SER A 38 9.18 -15.08 17.40
CA SER A 38 8.23 -16.17 17.58
C SER A 38 6.92 -15.89 16.83
N PRO A 39 6.49 -16.78 15.95
CA PRO A 39 5.20 -16.66 15.27
C PRO A 39 3.99 -16.86 16.21
N ALA A 40 4.15 -17.57 17.33
CA ALA A 40 3.04 -17.96 18.19
C ALA A 40 2.29 -16.76 18.82
N HIS A 41 3.00 -15.66 19.11
CA HIS A 41 2.39 -14.44 19.65
C HIS A 41 1.90 -13.45 18.58
N ILE A 42 2.26 -13.70 17.32
CA ILE A 42 2.02 -12.74 16.23
C ILE A 42 0.65 -12.97 15.58
N VAL A 43 0.19 -14.22 15.57
CA VAL A 43 -0.95 -14.66 14.75
C VAL A 43 -2.28 -14.09 15.22
N ASP A 44 -2.41 -13.84 16.51
CA ASP A 44 -3.66 -13.38 17.12
C ASP A 44 -3.66 -11.88 17.45
N GLU A 45 -2.49 -11.23 17.50
CA GLU A 45 -2.36 -9.87 18.00
C GLU A 45 -1.88 -8.84 16.94
N GLU A 46 -1.23 -9.26 15.84
CA GLU A 46 -0.59 -8.32 14.92
C GLU A 46 -1.29 -8.23 13.56
N ASP A 47 -1.73 -7.03 13.23
CA ASP A 47 -2.21 -6.71 11.89
C ASP A 47 -1.03 -6.37 10.95
N PHE A 48 -0.59 -7.34 10.15
CA PHE A 48 0.46 -7.15 9.14
C PHE A 48 0.07 -6.18 8.02
N SER A 49 -1.18 -5.78 7.94
CA SER A 49 -1.64 -4.82 6.94
C SER A 49 -0.94 -3.44 7.06
N GLY A 50 -0.28 -3.18 8.21
CA GLY A 50 0.56 -1.99 8.43
C GLY A 50 1.93 -2.01 7.78
N PHE A 51 2.40 -3.18 7.36
CA PHE A 51 3.72 -3.33 6.74
C PHE A 51 3.66 -3.21 5.22
N ASP A 52 4.77 -2.80 4.64
CA ASP A 52 4.98 -2.77 3.19
C ASP A 52 5.63 -4.06 2.69
N ILE A 53 6.55 -4.62 3.49
CA ILE A 53 7.31 -5.83 3.20
C ILE A 53 7.31 -6.71 4.44
N VAL A 54 7.15 -8.01 4.24
CA VAL A 54 7.35 -9.04 5.26
C VAL A 54 8.43 -9.99 4.76
N LEU A 55 9.58 -9.99 5.45
CA LEU A 55 10.66 -10.97 5.27
C LEU A 55 10.37 -12.11 6.25
N LEU A 56 10.12 -13.31 5.75
CA LEU A 56 9.50 -14.38 6.50
C LEU A 56 10.28 -15.68 6.32
N ASP A 57 10.76 -16.24 7.42
CA ASP A 57 11.28 -17.60 7.38
C ASP A 57 10.14 -18.62 7.27
N ILE A 58 10.46 -19.78 6.70
CA ILE A 58 9.52 -20.89 6.56
C ILE A 58 9.62 -21.84 7.76
N ASP A 59 10.83 -22.17 8.18
CA ASP A 59 11.09 -23.18 9.19
C ASP A 59 11.11 -22.55 10.59
N MET A 60 9.92 -22.41 11.16
CA MET A 60 9.76 -21.86 12.49
C MET A 60 8.93 -22.80 13.37
N PRO A 61 9.23 -22.92 14.68
CA PRO A 61 8.48 -23.77 15.59
C PRO A 61 7.04 -23.25 15.81
N GLY A 62 6.09 -24.16 15.76
CA GLY A 62 4.68 -23.88 16.02
C GLY A 62 3.90 -23.61 14.75
N ILE A 63 4.01 -22.45 14.15
CA ILE A 63 3.39 -22.13 12.86
C ILE A 63 4.51 -21.94 11.84
N ASN A 64 4.47 -22.69 10.74
CA ASN A 64 5.43 -22.49 9.68
C ASN A 64 5.14 -21.19 8.88
N GLY A 65 6.17 -20.67 8.22
CA GLY A 65 6.05 -19.41 7.49
C GLY A 65 5.04 -19.45 6.35
N ILE A 66 4.78 -20.59 5.74
CA ILE A 66 3.79 -20.74 4.66
C ILE A 66 2.36 -20.59 5.21
N GLU A 67 2.07 -21.18 6.37
CA GLU A 67 0.79 -20.98 7.05
C GLU A 67 0.60 -19.52 7.49
N LEU A 68 1.65 -18.90 8.01
CA LEU A 68 1.62 -17.47 8.38
C LEU A 68 1.38 -16.58 7.16
N ALA A 69 2.04 -16.86 6.03
CA ALA A 69 1.80 -16.16 4.78
C ALA A 69 0.35 -16.28 4.31
N SER A 70 -0.26 -17.47 4.43
CA SER A 70 -1.68 -17.68 4.12
C SER A 70 -2.60 -16.81 4.98
N LYS A 71 -2.31 -16.68 6.28
CA LYS A 71 -3.07 -15.82 7.18
C LYS A 71 -2.89 -14.35 6.82
N ILE A 72 -1.67 -13.90 6.56
CA ILE A 72 -1.37 -12.53 6.09
C ILE A 72 -2.14 -12.23 4.81
N ASN A 73 -2.16 -13.16 3.85
CA ASN A 73 -2.84 -13.00 2.58
C ASN A 73 -4.36 -12.81 2.71
N LYS A 74 -5.00 -13.47 3.68
CA LYS A 74 -6.45 -13.32 3.95
C LYS A 74 -6.81 -11.90 4.43
N HIS A 75 -5.87 -11.18 5.04
CA HIS A 75 -6.07 -9.85 5.62
C HIS A 75 -5.34 -8.75 4.85
N ARG A 76 -4.86 -9.02 3.63
CA ARG A 76 -4.18 -8.03 2.79
C ARG A 76 -5.07 -6.83 2.51
N ARG A 77 -4.51 -5.63 2.58
CA ARG A 77 -5.19 -4.37 2.19
C ARG A 77 -5.33 -4.21 0.68
N SER A 78 -4.49 -4.87 -0.09
CA SER A 78 -4.52 -4.91 -1.55
C SER A 78 -3.99 -6.25 -2.03
N GLU A 79 -4.12 -6.54 -3.32
CA GLU A 79 -3.65 -7.80 -3.92
C GLU A 79 -2.15 -8.06 -3.69
N THR A 80 -1.36 -7.04 -3.35
CA THR A 80 0.10 -7.14 -3.27
C THR A 80 0.72 -6.67 -1.95
N ILE A 81 0.01 -5.97 -1.06
CA ILE A 81 0.60 -5.38 0.16
C ILE A 81 0.05 -6.07 1.42
N PRO A 82 0.93 -6.56 2.31
CA PRO A 82 2.40 -6.50 2.26
C PRO A 82 2.99 -7.42 1.17
N TYR A 83 4.15 -7.02 0.61
CA TYR A 83 4.95 -7.90 -0.22
C TYR A 83 5.62 -8.93 0.66
N ILE A 84 5.24 -10.21 0.53
CA ILE A 84 5.85 -11.30 1.26
C ILE A 84 7.08 -11.77 0.49
N ILE A 85 8.22 -11.84 1.19
CA ILE A 85 9.47 -12.40 0.69
C ILE A 85 9.85 -13.50 1.64
N PHE A 86 9.84 -14.74 1.18
CA PHE A 86 10.37 -15.83 1.98
C PHE A 86 11.90 -15.76 2.02
N VAL A 87 12.47 -15.94 3.21
CA VAL A 87 13.93 -15.98 3.43
C VAL A 87 14.23 -17.26 4.17
N SER A 88 14.59 -18.33 3.47
CA SER A 88 14.72 -19.64 4.08
C SER A 88 15.91 -20.44 3.55
N ALA A 89 16.35 -21.43 4.32
CA ALA A 89 17.31 -22.44 3.92
C ALA A 89 16.64 -23.65 3.22
N MET A 90 15.29 -23.72 3.27
CA MET A 90 14.49 -24.87 2.80
C MET A 90 14.15 -24.76 1.31
N ASP A 91 15.13 -25.00 0.43
CA ASP A 91 14.93 -24.92 -1.03
C ASP A 91 13.83 -25.83 -1.56
N HIS A 92 13.59 -26.98 -0.93
CA HIS A 92 12.56 -27.93 -1.37
C HIS A 92 11.13 -27.43 -1.15
N LEU A 93 10.93 -26.43 -0.29
CA LEU A 93 9.61 -25.85 0.00
C LEU A 93 9.26 -24.66 -0.93
N VAL A 94 10.13 -24.34 -1.90
CA VAL A 94 9.90 -23.22 -2.84
C VAL A 94 8.55 -23.34 -3.55
N PHE A 95 8.21 -24.54 -4.06
CA PHE A 95 6.96 -24.75 -4.80
C PHE A 95 5.72 -24.58 -3.91
N GLU A 96 5.76 -25.07 -2.68
CA GLU A 96 4.68 -24.88 -1.71
C GLU A 96 4.55 -23.41 -1.32
N ALA A 97 5.67 -22.74 -1.09
CA ALA A 97 5.71 -21.31 -0.78
C ALA A 97 5.11 -20.45 -1.92
N LEU A 98 5.30 -20.84 -3.19
CA LEU A 98 4.74 -20.13 -4.36
C LEU A 98 3.21 -20.12 -4.38
N GLU A 99 2.53 -21.11 -3.77
CA GLU A 99 1.06 -21.13 -3.66
C GLU A 99 0.52 -19.96 -2.83
N GLN A 100 1.37 -19.33 -2.02
CA GLN A 100 1.03 -18.13 -1.25
C GLN A 100 1.23 -16.82 -2.02
N PHE A 101 1.55 -16.89 -3.32
CA PHE A 101 1.79 -15.72 -4.17
C PHE A 101 2.78 -14.72 -3.55
N PRO A 102 3.99 -15.19 -3.12
CA PRO A 102 5.01 -14.30 -2.58
C PRO A 102 5.55 -13.38 -3.66
N TYR A 103 6.12 -12.26 -3.25
CA TYR A 103 6.87 -11.41 -4.16
C TYR A 103 8.17 -12.09 -4.63
N SER A 104 8.85 -12.79 -3.73
CA SER A 104 10.10 -13.49 -4.01
C SER A 104 10.39 -14.58 -2.97
N PHE A 105 11.33 -15.44 -3.30
CA PHE A 105 11.97 -16.38 -2.41
C PHE A 105 13.49 -16.10 -2.42
N VAL A 106 14.06 -15.88 -1.23
CA VAL A 106 15.47 -15.60 -1.03
C VAL A 106 16.07 -16.72 -0.18
N ARG A 107 17.19 -17.26 -0.59
CA ARG A 107 17.93 -18.24 0.22
C ARG A 107 18.69 -17.57 1.35
N LYS A 108 18.67 -18.14 2.56
CA LYS A 108 19.49 -17.65 3.69
C LYS A 108 21.00 -17.60 3.35
N SER A 109 21.47 -18.43 2.42
CA SER A 109 22.84 -18.40 1.89
C SER A 109 23.14 -17.25 0.91
N HIS A 110 22.10 -16.53 0.40
CA HIS A 110 22.22 -15.48 -0.60
C HIS A 110 21.37 -14.25 -0.21
N LEU A 111 21.60 -13.72 0.98
CA LEU A 111 20.85 -12.55 1.48
C LEU A 111 21.01 -11.30 0.59
N ASP A 112 21.98 -11.27 -0.30
CA ASP A 112 22.16 -10.19 -1.29
C ASP A 112 20.97 -10.00 -2.21
N ASP A 113 20.18 -11.05 -2.44
CA ASP A 113 18.99 -10.95 -3.27
C ASP A 113 17.86 -10.13 -2.61
N ILE A 114 17.91 -9.90 -1.28
CA ILE A 114 17.01 -8.98 -0.56
C ILE A 114 17.14 -7.57 -1.13
N ASP A 115 18.34 -7.14 -1.52
CA ASP A 115 18.58 -5.81 -2.06
C ASP A 115 17.76 -5.57 -3.32
N LYS A 116 17.79 -6.54 -4.25
CA LYS A 116 17.02 -6.47 -5.51
C LYS A 116 15.53 -6.38 -5.21
N CYS A 117 15.05 -7.17 -4.25
CA CYS A 117 13.65 -7.17 -3.85
C CYS A 117 13.24 -5.80 -3.30
N ILE A 118 13.99 -5.25 -2.34
CA ILE A 118 13.69 -3.95 -1.71
C ILE A 118 13.71 -2.83 -2.75
N LEU A 119 14.73 -2.78 -3.60
CA LEU A 119 14.86 -1.73 -4.62
C LEU A 119 13.74 -1.80 -5.66
N ASN A 120 13.37 -3.00 -6.10
CA ASN A 120 12.29 -3.16 -7.07
C ASN A 120 10.93 -2.80 -6.45
N ILE A 121 10.65 -3.25 -5.22
CA ILE A 121 9.42 -2.86 -4.50
C ILE A 121 9.37 -1.34 -4.31
N HIS A 122 10.49 -0.72 -3.92
CA HIS A 122 10.56 0.73 -3.79
C HIS A 122 10.27 1.45 -5.12
N LYS A 123 10.83 0.97 -6.24
CA LYS A 123 10.53 1.50 -7.58
C LYS A 123 9.05 1.33 -7.92
N MET A 124 8.49 0.12 -7.72
CA MET A 124 7.07 -0.15 -7.98
C MET A 124 6.15 0.76 -7.16
N ARG A 125 6.49 1.05 -5.91
CA ARG A 125 5.73 1.98 -5.05
C ARG A 125 5.83 3.43 -5.49
N LYS A 126 6.91 3.82 -6.17
CA LYS A 126 7.07 5.17 -6.77
C LYS A 126 6.35 5.33 -8.11
N ILE A 127 6.00 4.23 -8.77
CA ILE A 127 5.21 4.30 -10.00
C ILE A 127 3.79 4.71 -9.59
N SER A 128 3.46 5.97 -9.87
CA SER A 128 2.09 6.42 -9.70
C SER A 128 1.18 5.67 -10.64
N PRO A 129 0.09 5.06 -10.16
CA PRO A 129 -0.89 4.48 -11.04
C PRO A 129 -1.39 5.51 -12.04
N VAL A 130 -1.54 5.10 -13.29
CA VAL A 130 -2.12 5.94 -14.33
C VAL A 130 -3.59 5.60 -14.53
N TYR A 131 -4.37 6.62 -14.85
CA TYR A 131 -5.80 6.49 -15.14
C TYR A 131 -6.13 7.09 -16.50
N GLY A 132 -6.95 6.40 -17.28
CA GLY A 132 -7.38 6.86 -18.60
C GLY A 132 -8.62 7.73 -18.51
N VAL A 133 -8.52 9.02 -18.84
CA VAL A 133 -9.64 9.96 -18.94
C VAL A 133 -10.09 10.07 -20.40
N LYS A 134 -11.35 9.74 -20.68
CA LYS A 134 -11.92 9.79 -22.04
C LYS A 134 -12.36 11.20 -22.40
N ILE A 135 -11.74 11.78 -23.42
CA ILE A 135 -12.07 13.10 -23.97
C ILE A 135 -12.50 12.94 -25.41
N GLY A 136 -13.81 12.90 -25.64
CA GLY A 136 -14.35 12.59 -26.95
C GLY A 136 -13.94 11.18 -27.42
N ARG A 137 -13.19 11.10 -28.52
CA ARG A 137 -12.69 9.82 -29.08
C ARG A 137 -11.28 9.44 -28.61
N THR A 138 -10.65 10.26 -27.79
CA THR A 138 -9.28 10.03 -27.29
C THR A 138 -9.28 9.69 -25.82
N THR A 139 -8.24 8.97 -25.37
CA THR A 139 -8.00 8.71 -23.95
C THR A 139 -6.68 9.37 -23.56
N LYS A 140 -6.74 10.30 -22.59
CA LYS A 140 -5.55 10.92 -22.00
C LYS A 140 -5.19 10.19 -20.72
N LEU A 141 -3.93 9.72 -20.62
CA LEU A 141 -3.42 9.10 -19.40
C LEU A 141 -2.99 10.19 -18.41
N ILE A 142 -3.47 10.10 -17.19
CA ILE A 142 -3.08 10.96 -16.08
C ILE A 142 -2.49 10.13 -14.95
N LYS A 143 -1.54 10.70 -14.22
CA LYS A 143 -0.99 10.09 -13.01
C LYS A 143 -1.92 10.37 -11.83
N LEU A 144 -2.27 9.34 -11.05
CA LEU A 144 -3.17 9.48 -9.92
C LEU A 144 -2.57 10.28 -8.77
N ASP A 145 -1.24 10.24 -8.57
CA ASP A 145 -0.54 11.08 -7.59
C ASP A 145 -0.58 12.58 -7.94
N LYS A 146 -0.82 12.91 -9.21
CA LYS A 146 -1.00 14.29 -9.70
C LYS A 146 -2.47 14.71 -9.74
N THR A 147 -3.41 13.80 -9.46
CA THR A 147 -4.84 14.08 -9.42
C THR A 147 -5.26 14.49 -8.02
N ILE A 148 -5.76 15.72 -7.87
CA ILE A 148 -6.08 16.33 -6.58
C ILE A 148 -7.49 15.92 -6.14
N TYR A 149 -8.47 16.15 -7.00
CA TYR A 149 -9.86 15.79 -6.76
C TYR A 149 -10.63 15.72 -8.06
N LEU A 150 -11.81 15.09 -8.01
CA LEU A 150 -12.79 15.07 -9.07
C LEU A 150 -14.07 15.75 -8.59
N GLU A 151 -14.76 16.43 -9.49
CA GLU A 151 -16.02 17.12 -9.19
C GLU A 151 -17.02 16.95 -10.33
N LYS A 152 -18.24 16.59 -9.98
CA LYS A 152 -19.35 16.45 -10.94
C LYS A 152 -19.84 17.83 -11.36
N GLN A 153 -20.00 18.03 -12.66
CA GLN A 153 -20.63 19.21 -13.26
C GLN A 153 -21.60 18.76 -14.35
N GLY A 154 -22.88 18.73 -14.03
CA GLY A 154 -23.92 18.20 -14.94
C GLY A 154 -23.67 16.71 -15.25
N ASN A 155 -23.52 16.39 -16.53
CA ASN A 155 -23.24 15.04 -17.04
C ASN A 155 -21.73 14.75 -17.18
N TYR A 156 -20.88 15.62 -16.67
CA TYR A 156 -19.44 15.51 -16.77
C TYR A 156 -18.80 15.38 -15.39
N VAL A 157 -17.64 14.74 -15.37
CA VAL A 157 -16.73 14.69 -14.23
C VAL A 157 -15.44 15.43 -14.61
N ASN A 158 -15.12 16.47 -13.85
CA ASN A 158 -13.90 17.25 -14.00
C ASN A 158 -12.80 16.63 -13.11
N PHE A 159 -11.66 16.32 -13.70
CA PHE A 159 -10.45 15.84 -13.02
C PHE A 159 -9.52 17.02 -12.81
N TYR A 160 -9.38 17.49 -11.58
CA TYR A 160 -8.47 18.56 -11.20
C TYR A 160 -7.12 17.97 -10.85
N THR A 161 -6.11 18.26 -11.66
CA THR A 161 -4.75 17.76 -11.49
C THR A 161 -3.79 18.90 -11.25
N THR A 162 -2.55 18.58 -10.86
CA THR A 162 -1.45 19.58 -10.77
C THR A 162 -1.03 20.12 -12.13
N GLU A 163 -1.45 19.48 -13.23
CA GLU A 163 -1.09 19.82 -14.60
C GLU A 163 -2.26 20.47 -15.37
N GLY A 164 -3.39 20.67 -14.72
CA GLY A 164 -4.59 21.27 -15.32
C GLY A 164 -5.86 20.47 -15.07
N VAL A 165 -6.93 20.84 -15.75
CA VAL A 165 -8.26 20.24 -15.61
C VAL A 165 -8.61 19.46 -16.87
N LEU A 166 -9.10 18.23 -16.69
CA LEU A 166 -9.66 17.41 -17.76
C LEU A 166 -11.12 17.12 -17.47
N GLN A 167 -11.90 16.96 -18.51
CA GLN A 167 -13.34 16.71 -18.39
C GLN A 167 -13.73 15.45 -19.16
N GLU A 168 -14.48 14.56 -18.49
CA GLU A 168 -15.00 13.33 -19.07
C GLU A 168 -16.52 13.26 -18.89
N ARG A 169 -17.24 12.88 -19.93
CA ARG A 169 -18.67 12.56 -19.80
C ARG A 169 -18.83 11.18 -19.16
N SER A 170 -19.11 11.16 -17.87
CA SER A 170 -19.20 9.93 -17.08
C SER A 170 -19.96 10.14 -15.77
N LEU A 171 -20.29 9.07 -15.09
CA LEU A 171 -20.89 9.11 -13.77
C LEU A 171 -19.79 9.16 -12.70
N ILE A 172 -19.95 10.02 -11.70
CA ILE A 172 -18.99 10.13 -10.60
C ILE A 172 -18.96 8.86 -9.74
N ASP A 173 -20.06 8.11 -9.70
CA ASP A 173 -20.15 6.83 -9.00
C ASP A 173 -19.22 5.77 -9.59
N ASP A 174 -19.10 5.71 -10.91
CA ASP A 174 -18.19 4.80 -11.59
C ASP A 174 -16.73 5.20 -11.28
N LYS A 175 -16.44 6.50 -11.31
CA LYS A 175 -15.10 7.01 -10.94
C LYS A 175 -14.73 6.68 -9.49
N HIS A 176 -15.69 6.72 -8.58
CA HIS A 176 -15.46 6.34 -7.19
C HIS A 176 -15.13 4.85 -7.05
N LYS A 177 -15.84 3.97 -7.74
CA LYS A 177 -15.54 2.53 -7.77
C LYS A 177 -14.12 2.27 -8.27
N ASP A 178 -13.73 2.92 -9.38
CA ASP A 178 -12.43 2.74 -10.00
C ASP A 178 -11.28 3.26 -9.11
N LEU A 179 -11.48 4.42 -8.45
CA LEU A 179 -10.40 5.18 -7.81
C LEU A 179 -10.30 4.93 -6.30
N SER A 180 -11.32 4.36 -5.65
CA SER A 180 -11.33 4.15 -4.19
C SER A 180 -10.15 3.32 -3.69
N ARG A 181 -9.73 2.31 -4.46
CA ARG A 181 -8.57 1.45 -4.15
C ARG A 181 -7.21 2.20 -4.20
N PHE A 182 -7.17 3.37 -4.83
CA PHE A 182 -5.98 4.21 -4.96
C PHE A 182 -5.94 5.36 -3.95
N GLY A 183 -6.72 5.27 -2.86
CA GLY A 183 -6.72 6.28 -1.82
C GLY A 183 -7.59 7.50 -2.12
N PHE A 184 -8.56 7.37 -3.02
CA PHE A 184 -9.56 8.41 -3.24
C PHE A 184 -10.77 8.18 -2.34
N VAL A 185 -11.21 9.23 -1.66
CA VAL A 185 -12.35 9.25 -0.74
C VAL A 185 -13.47 10.16 -1.27
N ARG A 186 -14.70 9.91 -0.85
CA ARG A 186 -15.87 10.65 -1.34
C ARG A 186 -16.48 11.52 -0.23
N PRO A 187 -16.29 12.87 -0.23
CA PRO A 187 -16.86 13.76 0.79
C PRO A 187 -18.37 13.95 0.63
N HIS A 188 -18.87 14.00 -0.59
CA HIS A 188 -20.31 14.11 -0.90
C HIS A 188 -20.62 13.53 -2.28
N VAL A 189 -21.90 13.48 -2.62
CA VAL A 189 -22.39 12.87 -3.86
C VAL A 189 -21.74 13.42 -5.13
N GLY A 190 -21.25 14.65 -5.12
CA GLY A 190 -20.68 15.35 -6.28
C GLY A 190 -19.16 15.43 -6.33
N ALA A 191 -18.40 14.89 -5.34
CA ALA A 191 -16.97 15.01 -5.33
C ALA A 191 -16.25 13.74 -4.86
N ILE A 192 -15.03 13.56 -5.36
CA ILE A 192 -14.08 12.52 -4.96
C ILE A 192 -12.73 13.21 -4.76
N VAL A 193 -12.03 12.91 -3.68
CA VAL A 193 -10.79 13.58 -3.28
C VAL A 193 -9.67 12.58 -3.10
N ASN A 194 -8.50 12.88 -3.63
CA ASN A 194 -7.30 12.11 -3.33
C ASN A 194 -6.83 12.42 -1.90
N ALA A 195 -6.80 11.41 -1.04
CA ALA A 195 -6.43 11.54 0.37
C ALA A 195 -5.04 12.17 0.58
N ASN A 196 -4.11 11.99 -0.38
CA ASN A 196 -2.79 12.61 -0.37
C ASN A 196 -2.82 14.14 -0.37
N TYR A 197 -3.89 14.74 -0.86
CA TYR A 197 -4.06 16.20 -0.93
C TYR A 197 -4.88 16.78 0.20
N ILE A 198 -5.38 15.97 1.12
CA ILE A 198 -6.11 16.46 2.29
C ILE A 198 -5.12 17.04 3.29
N ALA A 199 -5.32 18.32 3.67
CA ALA A 199 -4.55 19.00 4.69
C ALA A 199 -5.20 18.87 6.07
N GLU A 200 -6.54 18.91 6.11
CA GLU A 200 -7.31 18.90 7.36
C GLU A 200 -8.67 18.21 7.12
N ILE A 201 -9.13 17.46 8.11
CA ILE A 201 -10.50 16.93 8.16
C ILE A 201 -11.11 17.25 9.51
N ASN A 202 -12.32 17.79 9.49
CA ASN A 202 -13.16 17.90 10.68
C ASN A 202 -14.52 17.20 10.49
N SER A 203 -15.44 17.45 11.39
CA SER A 203 -16.74 16.78 11.35
C SER A 203 -17.65 17.20 10.20
N ASN A 204 -17.42 18.33 9.55
CA ASN A 204 -18.34 18.92 8.57
C ASN A 204 -17.71 19.22 7.21
N TYR A 205 -16.41 19.40 7.16
CA TYR A 205 -15.67 19.66 5.92
C TYR A 205 -14.27 19.02 5.94
N LEU A 206 -13.68 18.90 4.76
CA LEU A 206 -12.27 18.66 4.57
C LEU A 206 -11.67 19.86 3.83
N ARG A 207 -10.39 20.16 4.13
CA ARG A 207 -9.61 21.20 3.45
C ARG A 207 -8.44 20.53 2.72
N LEU A 208 -8.27 20.90 1.46
CA LEU A 208 -7.17 20.44 0.63
C LEU A 208 -5.92 21.29 0.83
N LYS A 209 -4.75 20.75 0.48
CA LYS A 209 -3.45 21.45 0.53
C LYS A 209 -3.39 22.73 -0.32
N ASN A 210 -4.26 22.84 -1.33
CA ASN A 210 -4.42 24.04 -2.15
C ASN A 210 -5.42 25.04 -1.58
N GLY A 211 -5.93 24.84 -0.37
CA GLY A 211 -6.87 25.71 0.32
C GLY A 211 -8.35 25.48 -0.01
N LYS A 212 -8.69 24.66 -0.99
CA LYS A 212 -10.10 24.37 -1.31
C LYS A 212 -10.76 23.60 -0.16
N GLU A 213 -11.93 24.05 0.24
CA GLU A 213 -12.79 23.35 1.21
C GLU A 213 -13.94 22.61 0.52
N MET A 214 -14.29 21.46 1.05
CA MET A 214 -15.42 20.64 0.60
C MET A 214 -16.20 20.16 1.80
N SER A 215 -17.52 20.30 1.76
CA SER A 215 -18.41 19.80 2.80
C SER A 215 -18.43 18.27 2.84
N ILE A 216 -18.56 17.70 4.03
CA ILE A 216 -18.73 16.27 4.22
C ILE A 216 -20.20 16.00 4.53
N SER A 217 -20.89 15.27 3.65
CA SER A 217 -22.27 14.89 3.90
C SER A 217 -22.37 13.77 4.94
N ARG A 218 -23.51 13.72 5.65
CA ARG A 218 -23.73 12.73 6.72
C ARG A 218 -23.51 11.29 6.28
N THR A 219 -23.92 10.97 5.06
CA THR A 219 -23.81 9.63 4.46
C THR A 219 -22.37 9.15 4.33
N TYR A 220 -21.44 10.04 4.01
CA TYR A 220 -20.03 9.69 3.73
C TYR A 220 -19.08 9.92 4.92
N LYS A 221 -19.58 10.47 6.02
CA LYS A 221 -18.78 10.88 7.18
C LYS A 221 -18.01 9.72 7.82
N LYS A 222 -18.67 8.55 7.97
CA LYS A 222 -18.04 7.35 8.54
C LYS A 222 -16.96 6.82 7.59
N GLU A 223 -17.30 6.64 6.32
CA GLU A 223 -16.38 6.11 5.30
C GLU A 223 -15.11 6.96 5.17
N ILE A 224 -15.26 8.30 5.13
CA ILE A 224 -14.11 9.22 5.08
C ILE A 224 -13.22 9.08 6.30
N LYS A 225 -13.81 9.05 7.50
CA LYS A 225 -13.03 8.95 8.74
C LYS A 225 -12.25 7.66 8.79
N ASP A 226 -12.87 6.54 8.45
CA ASP A 226 -12.26 5.22 8.46
C ASP A 226 -11.12 5.15 7.42
N LYS A 227 -11.39 5.50 6.16
CA LYS A 227 -10.38 5.51 5.08
C LYS A 227 -9.26 6.52 5.30
N TYR A 228 -9.55 7.70 5.88
CA TYR A 228 -8.51 8.67 6.18
C TYR A 228 -7.61 8.19 7.31
N ASN A 229 -8.16 7.60 8.36
CA ASN A 229 -7.37 7.02 9.45
C ASN A 229 -6.48 5.89 8.95
N GLU A 230 -7.01 4.96 8.14
CA GLU A 230 -6.22 3.93 7.48
C GLU A 230 -5.08 4.53 6.64
N TRP A 231 -5.38 5.61 5.94
CA TRP A 231 -4.42 6.28 5.08
C TRP A 231 -3.35 7.04 5.89
N VAL A 232 -3.71 7.74 6.97
CA VAL A 232 -2.76 8.42 7.88
C VAL A 232 -1.82 7.42 8.55
N VAL A 233 -2.32 6.25 8.93
CA VAL A 233 -1.49 5.16 9.47
C VAL A 233 -0.44 4.68 8.45
N ARG A 234 -0.76 4.72 7.14
CA ARG A 234 0.19 4.38 6.08
C ARG A 234 1.30 5.41 5.87
N MET A 235 1.06 6.68 6.22
CA MET A 235 2.02 7.79 6.03
C MET A 235 2.96 7.99 7.22
N LYS A 236 2.62 7.46 8.39
CA LYS A 236 3.48 7.46 9.59
C LYS A 236 4.35 6.21 9.64
#